data_dc1eaed848f133537c7c99813586893a
#
_entry.id   dc1eaed848f133537c7c99813586893a
#
_cell.length_a   1.000
_cell.length_b   1.000
_cell.length_c   1.000
_cell.angle_alpha   90.00
_cell.angle_beta   90.00
_cell.angle_gamma   90.00
#
_symmetry.space_group_name_H-M   'P 1'
#
loop_
_entity.id
_entity.type
_entity.pdbx_description
1 polymer ?
#
loop_
_entity_poly.entity_id
_entity_poly.type
_entity_poly.pdbx_seq_one_letter_code
_entity_poly.pdbx_strand_id
1 'polypeptide(L)'
;MAIIDDIKRKINEEIVSETELENLMAELGYSPLTTDDDSESLIKFTNYKCQIWMDIVRDEENNLLCENIRQVTKEKGEETKVEPIHTFDELLAIEGYFKDNKQYQYWLIGWLIASLGRRVGDIVALKWCDLYKINGAFRDRLSTLKEEKTGKTIGLSFTNFARARVEEYCVLENINPMERYNEKVFAVGSAAFRKNLKKAIDYVGIDYPVSTHSLRKFFGTTLSKLHPNDGNAIKIIQYIFGHSSEEITKVYIGTIDEKKDKFVNDLSDYLENSYVGKSYEIDNSPVITLKTADLRELIQQIYTEGMSIDSNDGTEIASAIGKFITIAESKMVG
;
A
#
# COMPACT_ATOMS: atom_id res chain seq x y z
N MET A 1 26.09 24.82 -1.56
CA MET A 1 27.48 25.15 -1.20
C MET A 1 27.61 25.42 0.31
N ALA A 2 26.91 26.36 0.90
CA ALA A 2 27.09 26.70 2.34
C ALA A 2 26.98 25.52 3.34
N ILE A 3 26.08 24.57 3.14
CA ILE A 3 25.89 23.41 4.04
C ILE A 3 27.08 22.43 3.95
N ILE A 4 27.64 22.21 2.77
CA ILE A 4 28.74 21.28 2.54
C ILE A 4 30.03 21.82 3.17
N ASP A 5 30.27 23.12 3.01
CA ASP A 5 31.43 23.78 3.58
C ASP A 5 31.38 23.80 5.12
N ASP A 6 30.19 23.96 5.71
CA ASP A 6 29.98 23.89 7.15
C ASP A 6 30.19 22.47 7.70
N ILE A 7 29.69 21.44 6.98
CA ILE A 7 29.94 20.05 7.35
C ILE A 7 31.44 19.73 7.32
N LYS A 8 32.12 20.10 6.22
CA LYS A 8 33.56 19.88 6.10
C LYS A 8 34.37 20.56 7.24
N ARG A 9 34.01 21.78 7.56
CA ARG A 9 34.63 22.53 8.65
C ARG A 9 34.41 21.81 9.99
N LYS A 10 33.19 21.39 10.31
CA LYS A 10 32.90 20.69 11.56
C LYS A 10 33.63 19.35 11.66
N ILE A 11 33.75 18.60 10.58
CA ILE A 11 34.52 17.36 10.59
C ILE A 11 35.97 17.65 10.93
N ASN A 12 36.58 18.62 10.29
CA ASN A 12 37.99 18.90 10.46
C ASN A 12 38.36 19.62 11.79
N GLU A 13 37.37 20.24 12.44
CA GLU A 13 37.61 21.00 13.68
C GLU A 13 37.10 20.26 14.94
N GLU A 14 36.06 19.44 14.83
CA GLU A 14 35.30 18.93 15.98
C GLU A 14 35.19 17.42 16.04
N ILE A 15 35.36 16.69 14.91
CA ILE A 15 35.08 15.26 14.81
C ILE A 15 36.38 14.46 14.78
N VAL A 16 36.56 13.59 15.76
CA VAL A 16 37.78 12.77 15.89
C VAL A 16 37.51 11.27 15.61
N SER A 17 36.26 10.87 15.54
CA SER A 17 35.87 9.44 15.34
C SER A 17 34.75 9.24 14.34
N GLU A 18 34.68 8.05 13.75
CA GLU A 18 33.59 7.69 12.83
C GLU A 18 32.21 7.72 13.49
N THR A 19 32.13 7.32 14.76
CA THR A 19 30.88 7.40 15.52
C THR A 19 30.38 8.83 15.69
N GLU A 20 31.27 9.79 15.92
CA GLU A 20 30.93 11.22 16.00
C GLU A 20 30.49 11.75 14.63
N LEU A 21 31.16 11.31 13.56
CA LEU A 21 30.77 11.64 12.19
C LEU A 21 29.36 11.12 11.87
N GLU A 22 29.08 9.87 12.21
CA GLU A 22 27.75 9.27 12.02
C GLU A 22 26.67 10.03 12.81
N ASN A 23 26.95 10.40 14.05
CA ASN A 23 26.04 11.19 14.88
C ASN A 23 25.77 12.57 14.27
N LEU A 24 26.80 13.29 13.84
CA LEU A 24 26.65 14.58 13.16
C LEU A 24 25.78 14.44 11.91
N MET A 25 26.04 13.42 11.09
CA MET A 25 25.27 13.20 9.87
C MET A 25 23.82 12.79 10.16
N ALA A 26 23.58 12.01 11.21
CA ALA A 26 22.24 11.63 11.67
C ALA A 26 21.44 12.85 12.15
N GLU A 27 22.05 13.77 12.90
CA GLU A 27 21.43 15.04 13.30
C GLU A 27 21.03 15.89 12.10
N LEU A 28 21.81 15.85 11.03
CA LEU A 28 21.52 16.53 9.77
C LEU A 28 20.50 15.78 8.88
N GLY A 29 20.02 14.62 9.35
CA GLY A 29 19.01 13.81 8.66
C GLY A 29 19.57 12.91 7.55
N TYR A 30 20.85 12.55 7.63
CA TYR A 30 21.50 11.59 6.74
C TYR A 30 21.75 10.26 7.45
N SER A 31 21.69 9.17 6.71
CA SER A 31 22.02 7.82 7.18
C SER A 31 23.25 7.29 6.43
N PRO A 32 24.10 6.46 7.05
CA PRO A 32 25.19 5.80 6.37
C PRO A 32 24.71 5.00 5.13
N LEU A 33 25.52 5.01 4.07
CA LEU A 33 25.29 4.24 2.87
C LEU A 33 26.47 3.28 2.66
N THR A 34 26.26 2.01 2.95
CA THR A 34 27.23 0.95 2.64
C THR A 34 27.09 0.52 1.19
N THR A 35 28.20 0.47 0.44
CA THR A 35 28.24 -0.03 -0.94
C THR A 35 29.37 -1.07 -1.03
N ASP A 36 29.14 -2.12 -1.81
CA ASP A 36 30.11 -3.24 -1.97
C ASP A 36 31.45 -2.83 -2.62
N ASP A 37 31.60 -1.58 -3.00
CA ASP A 37 32.72 -1.03 -3.79
C ASP A 37 33.44 0.11 -3.06
N ASP A 38 33.43 0.13 -1.73
CA ASP A 38 34.00 1.23 -0.97
C ASP A 38 35.50 1.02 -0.73
N SER A 39 36.29 1.96 -1.24
CA SER A 39 37.66 2.14 -0.75
C SER A 39 37.59 2.56 0.74
N GLU A 40 38.51 2.07 1.59
CA GLU A 40 38.54 2.36 3.02
C GLU A 40 38.49 3.86 3.39
N SER A 41 38.74 4.74 2.42
CA SER A 41 38.76 6.19 2.59
C SER A 41 37.46 6.90 2.16
N LEU A 42 36.54 6.25 1.44
CA LEU A 42 35.34 6.89 0.91
C LEU A 42 34.11 6.54 1.76
N ILE A 43 33.64 7.51 2.55
CA ILE A 43 32.43 7.37 3.35
C ILE A 43 31.25 8.04 2.64
N LYS A 44 30.11 7.38 2.61
CA LYS A 44 28.90 7.86 1.93
C LYS A 44 27.73 7.93 2.88
N PHE A 45 26.99 9.02 2.80
CA PHE A 45 25.75 9.24 3.54
C PHE A 45 24.62 9.56 2.57
N THR A 46 23.40 9.21 2.93
CA THR A 46 22.22 9.46 2.09
C THR A 46 21.05 9.98 2.89
N ASN A 47 20.25 10.82 2.26
CA ASN A 47 18.90 11.13 2.68
C ASN A 47 17.93 10.99 1.49
N TYR A 48 16.66 11.38 1.68
CA TYR A 48 15.65 11.27 0.62
C TYR A 48 15.90 12.22 -0.59
N LYS A 49 16.81 13.22 -0.47
CA LYS A 49 17.06 14.21 -1.53
C LYS A 49 18.38 13.99 -2.26
N CYS A 50 19.43 13.63 -1.53
CA CYS A 50 20.78 13.57 -2.09
C CYS A 50 21.66 12.60 -1.29
N GLN A 51 22.84 12.37 -1.84
CA GLN A 51 23.93 11.69 -1.14
C GLN A 51 25.04 12.69 -0.85
N ILE A 52 25.77 12.48 0.22
CA ILE A 52 27.02 13.18 0.53
C ILE A 52 28.13 12.15 0.54
N TRP A 53 29.14 12.36 -0.28
CA TRP A 53 30.31 11.52 -0.40
C TRP A 53 31.49 12.28 0.16
N MET A 54 32.28 11.66 1.04
CA MET A 54 33.39 12.23 1.73
C MET A 54 34.63 11.37 1.56
N ASP A 55 35.74 11.96 1.13
CA ASP A 55 37.05 11.33 1.18
C ASP A 55 37.65 11.65 2.55
N ILE A 56 37.72 10.66 3.43
CA ILE A 56 38.20 10.77 4.82
C ILE A 56 39.57 10.12 4.91
N VAL A 57 40.51 10.85 5.48
CA VAL A 57 41.84 10.33 5.83
C VAL A 57 42.04 10.51 7.33
N ARG A 58 43.13 9.93 7.86
CA ARG A 58 43.54 10.16 9.24
C ARG A 58 44.83 10.94 9.27
N ASP A 59 44.88 11.95 10.18
CA ASP A 59 46.09 12.74 10.42
C ASP A 59 47.11 11.95 11.26
N GLU A 60 48.25 12.58 11.57
CA GLU A 60 49.33 11.98 12.37
C GLU A 60 48.89 11.65 13.80
N GLU A 61 47.83 12.29 14.31
CA GLU A 61 47.26 12.08 15.64
C GLU A 61 46.06 11.08 15.59
N ASN A 62 45.81 10.49 14.42
CA ASN A 62 44.69 9.55 14.15
C ASN A 62 43.28 10.17 14.18
N ASN A 63 43.17 11.51 14.10
CA ASN A 63 41.88 12.18 13.94
C ASN A 63 41.36 12.09 12.49
N LEU A 64 40.04 12.13 12.31
CA LEU A 64 39.43 12.16 10.98
C LEU A 64 39.67 13.54 10.31
N LEU A 65 40.11 13.49 9.06
CA LEU A 65 40.26 14.66 8.21
C LEU A 65 39.47 14.45 6.90
N CYS A 66 38.54 15.33 6.63
CA CYS A 66 37.81 15.35 5.38
C CYS A 66 38.58 16.12 4.31
N GLU A 67 39.24 15.42 3.41
CA GLU A 67 39.97 16.06 2.31
C GLU A 67 39.03 16.63 1.28
N ASN A 68 38.02 15.85 0.92
CA ASN A 68 37.07 16.24 -0.10
C ASN A 68 35.63 15.85 0.32
N ILE A 69 34.68 16.74 -0.01
CA ILE A 69 33.26 16.49 0.23
C ILE A 69 32.46 16.96 -0.98
N ARG A 70 31.54 16.12 -1.42
CA ARG A 70 30.66 16.45 -2.56
C ARG A 70 29.24 16.00 -2.32
N GLN A 71 28.32 16.82 -2.73
CA GLN A 71 26.92 16.46 -2.78
C GLN A 71 26.63 15.84 -4.15
N VAL A 72 26.16 14.61 -4.13
CA VAL A 72 25.68 13.90 -5.32
C VAL A 72 24.16 13.96 -5.30
N THR A 73 23.60 14.77 -6.16
CA THR A 73 22.16 14.72 -6.41
C THR A 73 21.86 13.42 -7.12
N LYS A 74 20.90 12.63 -6.59
CA LYS A 74 20.42 11.45 -7.30
C LYS A 74 20.02 11.86 -8.71
N GLU A 75 20.58 11.21 -9.71
CA GLU A 75 20.18 11.44 -11.08
C GLU A 75 18.68 11.15 -11.22
N LYS A 76 17.97 12.01 -11.98
CA LYS A 76 16.56 11.87 -12.23
C LYS A 76 16.34 10.60 -13.04
N GLY A 77 16.08 9.46 -12.35
CA GLY A 77 15.96 8.15 -12.98
C GLY A 77 16.77 7.05 -12.34
N GLU A 78 17.65 7.34 -11.35
CA GLU A 78 18.17 6.27 -10.50
C GLU A 78 17.01 5.52 -9.85
N GLU A 79 16.79 4.32 -10.34
CA GLU A 79 15.82 3.41 -9.75
C GLU A 79 16.28 3.12 -8.32
N THR A 80 15.54 3.60 -7.35
CA THR A 80 15.59 2.99 -6.03
C THR A 80 15.19 1.52 -6.25
N LYS A 81 16.16 0.61 -6.15
CA LYS A 81 15.96 -0.82 -6.34
C LYS A 81 15.12 -1.37 -5.18
N VAL A 82 13.86 -0.96 -5.10
CA VAL A 82 12.90 -1.59 -4.19
C VAL A 82 12.36 -2.84 -4.87
N GLU A 83 12.23 -3.90 -4.11
CA GLU A 83 11.68 -5.16 -4.59
C GLU A 83 10.15 -5.17 -4.49
N PRO A 84 9.44 -6.00 -5.27
CA PRO A 84 8.04 -6.28 -5.01
C PRO A 84 7.90 -6.99 -3.66
N ILE A 85 6.73 -6.91 -3.02
CA ILE A 85 6.38 -7.89 -1.99
C ILE A 85 6.42 -9.27 -2.64
N HIS A 86 7.15 -10.23 -2.05
CA HIS A 86 7.44 -11.50 -2.68
C HIS A 86 6.25 -12.47 -2.64
N THR A 87 5.54 -12.48 -1.51
CA THR A 87 4.44 -13.42 -1.27
C THR A 87 3.17 -12.72 -0.79
N PHE A 88 2.05 -13.41 -0.94
CA PHE A 88 0.80 -12.94 -0.37
C PHE A 88 0.84 -12.95 1.16
N ASP A 89 1.58 -13.88 1.76
CA ASP A 89 1.73 -13.98 3.23
C ASP A 89 2.43 -12.77 3.82
N GLU A 90 3.48 -12.28 3.16
CA GLU A 90 4.15 -11.03 3.57
C GLU A 90 3.20 -9.82 3.46
N LEU A 91 2.43 -9.74 2.35
CA LEU A 91 1.43 -8.69 2.20
C LEU A 91 0.40 -8.77 3.33
N LEU A 92 -0.12 -9.97 3.60
CA LEU A 92 -1.11 -10.19 4.65
C LEU A 92 -0.56 -9.84 6.05
N ALA A 93 0.72 -10.15 6.32
CA ALA A 93 1.37 -9.78 7.58
C ALA A 93 1.51 -8.27 7.76
N ILE A 94 1.89 -7.54 6.69
CA ILE A 94 1.94 -6.07 6.69
C ILE A 94 0.54 -5.48 6.98
N GLU A 95 -0.46 -5.99 6.29
CA GLU A 95 -1.85 -5.52 6.44
C GLU A 95 -2.44 -5.92 7.80
N GLY A 96 -2.09 -7.11 8.31
CA GLY A 96 -2.41 -7.56 9.67
C GLY A 96 -1.87 -6.60 10.73
N TYR A 97 -0.61 -6.19 10.61
CA TYR A 97 -0.02 -5.19 11.51
C TYR A 97 -0.87 -3.91 11.59
N PHE A 98 -1.32 -3.38 10.46
CA PHE A 98 -2.15 -2.19 10.48
C PHE A 98 -3.52 -2.43 11.13
N LYS A 99 -4.13 -3.57 10.83
CA LYS A 99 -5.46 -3.94 11.35
C LYS A 99 -5.42 -4.14 12.87
N ASP A 100 -4.43 -4.88 13.38
CA ASP A 100 -4.25 -5.17 14.80
C ASP A 100 -3.97 -3.91 15.62
N ASN A 101 -3.25 -2.95 15.02
CA ASN A 101 -3.00 -1.63 15.62
C ASN A 101 -4.13 -0.62 15.38
N LYS A 102 -5.29 -1.03 14.85
CA LYS A 102 -6.44 -0.18 14.51
C LYS A 102 -6.08 0.99 13.59
N GLN A 103 -5.09 0.79 12.74
CA GLN A 103 -4.63 1.77 11.75
C GLN A 103 -5.34 1.55 10.41
N TYR A 104 -6.66 1.56 10.43
CA TYR A 104 -7.50 1.11 9.32
C TYR A 104 -7.35 1.93 8.04
N GLN A 105 -6.98 3.23 8.14
CA GLN A 105 -6.69 4.02 6.94
C GLN A 105 -5.45 3.49 6.21
N TYR A 106 -4.37 3.15 6.93
CA TYR A 106 -3.17 2.58 6.32
C TYR A 106 -3.43 1.19 5.77
N TRP A 107 -4.21 0.37 6.49
CA TRP A 107 -4.67 -0.93 6.05
C TRP A 107 -5.42 -0.86 4.71
N LEU A 108 -6.40 0.04 4.57
CA LEU A 108 -7.14 0.18 3.32
C LEU A 108 -6.25 0.74 2.19
N ILE A 109 -5.37 1.72 2.48
CA ILE A 109 -4.45 2.26 1.47
C ILE A 109 -3.56 1.16 0.90
N GLY A 110 -3.00 0.29 1.73
CA GLY A 110 -2.15 -0.82 1.32
C GLY A 110 -2.89 -1.79 0.40
N TRP A 111 -4.07 -2.25 0.81
CA TRP A 111 -4.92 -3.12 0.00
C TRP A 111 -5.30 -2.49 -1.35
N LEU A 112 -5.66 -1.22 -1.38
CA LEU A 112 -6.02 -0.55 -2.63
C LEU A 112 -4.81 -0.40 -3.56
N ILE A 113 -3.61 -0.14 -3.03
CA ILE A 113 -2.39 -0.12 -3.87
C ILE A 113 -2.12 -1.52 -4.44
N ALA A 114 -2.17 -2.56 -3.60
CA ALA A 114 -1.86 -3.94 -4.00
C ALA A 114 -2.90 -4.53 -4.96
N SER A 115 -4.18 -4.14 -4.86
CA SER A 115 -5.28 -4.68 -5.68
C SER A 115 -5.60 -3.87 -6.93
N LEU A 116 -5.23 -2.58 -6.98
CA LEU A 116 -5.53 -1.68 -8.10
C LEU A 116 -4.28 -1.23 -8.87
N GLY A 117 -3.08 -1.52 -8.35
CA GLY A 117 -1.83 -1.14 -8.96
C GLY A 117 -1.61 0.37 -9.10
N ARG A 118 -2.30 1.21 -8.30
CA ARG A 118 -2.20 2.67 -8.36
C ARG A 118 -1.07 3.21 -7.49
N ARG A 119 -0.61 4.43 -7.78
CA ARG A 119 0.36 5.12 -6.93
C ARG A 119 -0.30 5.53 -5.61
N VAL A 120 0.48 5.56 -4.54
CA VAL A 120 -0.01 5.98 -3.22
C VAL A 120 -0.64 7.39 -3.26
N GLY A 121 -0.09 8.31 -4.04
CA GLY A 121 -0.66 9.66 -4.23
C GLY A 121 -2.08 9.62 -4.81
N ASP A 122 -2.30 8.77 -5.80
CA ASP A 122 -3.62 8.59 -6.44
C ASP A 122 -4.63 7.98 -5.46
N ILE A 123 -4.21 7.01 -4.64
CA ILE A 123 -5.08 6.36 -3.65
C ILE A 123 -5.48 7.32 -2.52
N VAL A 124 -4.52 8.04 -1.93
CA VAL A 124 -4.83 8.97 -0.82
C VAL A 124 -5.62 10.22 -1.26
N ALA A 125 -5.68 10.47 -2.57
CA ALA A 125 -6.47 11.56 -3.13
C ALA A 125 -7.95 11.20 -3.35
N LEU A 126 -8.32 9.90 -3.26
CA LEU A 126 -9.69 9.42 -3.47
C LEU A 126 -10.70 10.14 -2.56
N LYS A 127 -11.83 10.46 -3.16
CA LYS A 127 -13.02 10.95 -2.46
C LYS A 127 -14.11 9.86 -2.45
N TRP A 128 -15.05 9.96 -1.56
CA TRP A 128 -16.17 9.02 -1.52
C TRP A 128 -16.99 9.03 -2.81
N CYS A 129 -17.13 10.19 -3.46
CA CYS A 129 -17.80 10.30 -4.77
C CYS A 129 -17.04 9.60 -5.92
N ASP A 130 -15.76 9.27 -5.75
CA ASP A 130 -15.02 8.47 -6.72
C ASP A 130 -15.36 6.98 -6.58
N LEU A 131 -15.78 6.54 -5.39
CA LEU A 131 -16.13 5.16 -5.06
C LEU A 131 -17.62 4.86 -5.19
N TYR A 132 -18.47 5.82 -4.86
CA TYR A 132 -19.92 5.65 -4.82
C TYR A 132 -20.62 6.60 -5.82
N LYS A 133 -21.75 6.14 -6.36
CA LYS A 133 -22.71 6.98 -7.10
C LYS A 133 -23.59 7.74 -6.10
N ILE A 134 -24.23 8.82 -6.54
CA ILE A 134 -25.10 9.63 -5.69
C ILE A 134 -26.27 8.84 -5.08
N ASN A 135 -26.67 7.76 -5.71
CA ASN A 135 -27.72 6.84 -5.22
C ASN A 135 -27.19 5.78 -4.21
N GLY A 136 -25.96 5.91 -3.74
CA GLY A 136 -25.34 4.98 -2.79
C GLY A 136 -24.79 3.69 -3.42
N ALA A 137 -24.99 3.44 -4.71
CA ALA A 137 -24.41 2.29 -5.37
C ALA A 137 -22.91 2.47 -5.57
N PHE A 138 -22.14 1.39 -5.37
CA PHE A 138 -20.71 1.40 -5.64
C PHE A 138 -20.44 1.58 -7.14
N ARG A 139 -19.36 2.29 -7.50
CA ARG A 139 -18.97 2.46 -8.89
C ARG A 139 -18.22 1.23 -9.39
N ASP A 140 -18.52 0.83 -10.62
CA ASP A 140 -17.84 -0.31 -11.25
C ASP A 140 -16.44 0.06 -11.75
N ARG A 141 -16.17 1.36 -11.97
CA ARG A 141 -14.89 1.86 -12.51
C ARG A 141 -14.47 3.16 -11.82
N LEU A 142 -13.17 3.29 -11.58
CA LEU A 142 -12.50 4.53 -11.22
C LEU A 142 -12.25 5.34 -12.51
N SER A 143 -13.29 5.99 -13.04
CA SER A 143 -13.20 6.73 -14.31
C SER A 143 -12.71 8.18 -14.14
N THR A 144 -12.68 8.68 -12.90
CA THR A 144 -12.41 10.10 -12.59
C THR A 144 -10.99 10.33 -12.06
N LEU A 145 -10.24 9.30 -11.75
CA LEU A 145 -8.88 9.43 -11.24
C LEU A 145 -7.94 9.94 -12.32
N LYS A 146 -7.60 11.23 -12.24
CA LYS A 146 -6.44 11.79 -12.94
C LYS A 146 -5.18 11.44 -12.17
N GLU A 147 -4.22 10.80 -12.81
CA GLU A 147 -2.91 10.59 -12.19
C GLU A 147 -2.26 11.93 -11.85
N GLU A 148 -1.90 12.13 -10.59
CA GLU A 148 -1.26 13.36 -10.11
C GLU A 148 0.00 13.72 -10.92
N LYS A 149 0.79 12.69 -11.30
CA LYS A 149 2.06 12.87 -12.00
C LYS A 149 1.92 13.11 -13.51
N THR A 150 0.92 12.55 -14.17
CA THR A 150 0.82 12.56 -15.64
C THR A 150 -0.43 13.29 -16.16
N GLY A 151 -1.39 13.59 -15.30
CA GLY A 151 -2.67 14.18 -15.67
C GLY A 151 -3.58 13.27 -16.51
N LYS A 152 -3.14 12.03 -16.80
CA LYS A 152 -3.90 11.07 -17.61
C LYS A 152 -5.01 10.43 -16.78
N THR A 153 -6.19 10.31 -17.37
CA THR A 153 -7.29 9.55 -16.79
C THR A 153 -7.21 8.11 -17.29
N ILE A 154 -6.96 7.17 -16.39
CA ILE A 154 -6.98 5.74 -16.72
C ILE A 154 -8.18 5.13 -16.01
N GLY A 155 -9.21 4.77 -16.78
CA GLY A 155 -10.34 4.01 -16.27
C GLY A 155 -9.86 2.62 -15.83
N LEU A 156 -10.04 2.27 -14.58
CA LEU A 156 -9.74 0.94 -14.03
C LEU A 156 -11.00 0.37 -13.38
N SER A 157 -11.28 -0.90 -13.63
CA SER A 157 -12.37 -1.60 -12.96
C SER A 157 -12.11 -1.66 -11.47
N PHE A 158 -13.15 -1.38 -10.68
CA PHE A 158 -13.09 -1.52 -9.23
C PHE A 158 -13.50 -2.95 -8.87
N THR A 159 -12.54 -3.77 -8.51
CA THR A 159 -12.73 -5.20 -8.29
C THR A 159 -13.60 -5.49 -7.06
N ASN A 160 -14.18 -6.69 -7.02
CA ASN A 160 -14.95 -7.15 -5.85
C ASN A 160 -14.09 -7.18 -4.59
N PHE A 161 -12.82 -7.61 -4.69
CA PHE A 161 -11.89 -7.60 -3.57
C PHE A 161 -11.69 -6.18 -3.02
N ALA A 162 -11.39 -5.20 -3.88
CA ALA A 162 -11.20 -3.82 -3.45
C ALA A 162 -12.48 -3.21 -2.85
N ARG A 163 -13.65 -3.53 -3.42
CA ARG A 163 -14.96 -3.13 -2.88
C ARG A 163 -15.16 -3.67 -1.47
N ALA A 164 -14.96 -4.97 -1.27
CA ALA A 164 -15.11 -5.60 0.04
C ALA A 164 -14.21 -4.96 1.10
N ARG A 165 -12.97 -4.58 0.74
CA ARG A 165 -12.06 -3.88 1.67
C ARG A 165 -12.55 -2.47 2.02
N VAL A 166 -13.11 -1.73 1.06
CA VAL A 166 -13.70 -0.42 1.33
C VAL A 166 -14.93 -0.55 2.24
N GLU A 167 -15.80 -1.52 1.97
CA GLU A 167 -17.00 -1.78 2.79
C GLU A 167 -16.60 -2.19 4.21
N GLU A 168 -15.59 -3.06 4.37
CA GLU A 168 -15.02 -3.45 5.66
C GLU A 168 -14.45 -2.23 6.42
N TYR A 169 -13.72 -1.36 5.73
CA TYR A 169 -13.20 -0.13 6.32
C TYR A 169 -14.32 0.79 6.83
N CYS A 170 -15.41 0.92 6.07
CA CYS A 170 -16.56 1.70 6.50
C CYS A 170 -17.18 1.17 7.80
N VAL A 171 -17.25 -0.17 7.94
CA VAL A 171 -17.72 -0.83 9.17
C VAL A 171 -16.76 -0.57 10.32
N LEU A 172 -15.46 -0.81 10.12
CA LEU A 172 -14.43 -0.67 11.16
C LEU A 172 -14.31 0.75 11.72
N GLU A 173 -14.48 1.75 10.86
CA GLU A 173 -14.41 3.18 11.24
C GLU A 173 -15.79 3.80 11.50
N ASN A 174 -16.87 3.03 11.40
CA ASN A 174 -18.25 3.50 11.51
C ASN A 174 -18.53 4.72 10.60
N ILE A 175 -18.16 4.60 9.31
CA ILE A 175 -18.31 5.66 8.30
C ILE A 175 -19.49 5.35 7.40
N ASN A 176 -20.38 6.36 7.23
CA ASN A 176 -21.35 6.38 6.15
C ASN A 176 -20.80 7.21 4.98
N PRO A 177 -20.40 6.58 3.86
CA PRO A 177 -19.84 7.28 2.70
C PRO A 177 -20.76 8.37 2.12
N MET A 178 -22.06 8.20 2.23
CA MET A 178 -23.03 9.13 1.66
C MET A 178 -23.12 10.45 2.42
N GLU A 179 -22.85 10.43 3.72
CA GLU A 179 -22.78 11.66 4.54
C GLU A 179 -21.53 12.48 4.25
N ARG A 180 -20.48 11.82 3.72
CA ARG A 180 -19.18 12.43 3.40
C ARG A 180 -18.88 12.43 1.89
N TYR A 181 -19.90 12.39 1.06
CA TYR A 181 -19.80 12.10 -0.38
C TYR A 181 -18.70 12.87 -1.12
N ASN A 182 -18.50 14.16 -0.82
CA ASN A 182 -17.51 15.01 -1.48
C ASN A 182 -16.17 15.11 -0.71
N GLU A 183 -16.06 14.43 0.45
CA GLU A 183 -14.85 14.44 1.26
C GLU A 183 -13.86 13.38 0.78
N LYS A 184 -12.61 13.53 1.20
CA LYS A 184 -11.59 12.50 1.00
C LYS A 184 -11.90 11.26 1.82
N VAL A 185 -11.60 10.07 1.24
CA VAL A 185 -11.69 8.80 1.96
C VAL A 185 -10.67 8.75 3.10
N PHE A 186 -9.49 9.34 2.89
CA PHE A 186 -8.37 9.30 3.81
C PHE A 186 -8.03 10.69 4.36
N ALA A 187 -7.87 10.78 5.68
CA ALA A 187 -7.33 11.96 6.33
C ALA A 187 -5.79 12.01 6.27
N VAL A 188 -5.15 10.86 6.03
CA VAL A 188 -3.69 10.71 5.98
C VAL A 188 -3.15 10.91 4.57
N GLY A 189 -1.95 11.48 4.48
CA GLY A 189 -1.25 11.66 3.20
C GLY A 189 -0.20 10.59 2.92
N SER A 190 0.37 10.61 1.71
CA SER A 190 1.38 9.64 1.26
C SER A 190 2.63 9.60 2.13
N ALA A 191 3.04 10.72 2.72
CA ALA A 191 4.21 10.76 3.62
C ALA A 191 3.96 9.99 4.92
N ALA A 192 2.76 10.16 5.52
CA ALA A 192 2.37 9.44 6.71
C ALA A 192 2.25 7.93 6.43
N PHE A 193 1.67 7.55 5.29
CA PHE A 193 1.60 6.14 4.89
C PHE A 193 2.99 5.52 4.74
N ARG A 194 3.94 6.19 4.02
CA ARG A 194 5.32 5.68 3.86
C ARG A 194 5.99 5.44 5.21
N LYS A 195 5.86 6.40 6.15
CA LYS A 195 6.45 6.27 7.49
C LYS A 195 5.88 5.07 8.26
N ASN A 196 4.57 4.85 8.20
CA ASN A 196 3.95 3.74 8.92
C ASN A 196 4.12 2.40 8.19
N LEU A 197 4.19 2.38 6.86
CA LEU A 197 4.55 1.19 6.10
C LEU A 197 5.95 0.70 6.50
N LYS A 198 6.94 1.60 6.67
CA LYS A 198 8.25 1.21 7.16
C LYS A 198 8.18 0.51 8.52
N LYS A 199 7.37 1.03 9.46
CA LYS A 199 7.20 0.38 10.76
C LYS A 199 6.57 -1.01 10.66
N ALA A 200 5.60 -1.19 9.76
CA ALA A 200 4.99 -2.48 9.50
C ALA A 200 6.00 -3.48 8.92
N ILE A 201 6.82 -3.04 7.97
CA ILE A 201 7.90 -3.82 7.37
C ILE A 201 8.91 -4.26 8.44
N ASP A 202 9.38 -3.31 9.24
CA ASP A 202 10.33 -3.58 10.33
C ASP A 202 9.75 -4.56 11.37
N TYR A 203 8.45 -4.43 11.69
CA TYR A 203 7.74 -5.34 12.61
C TYR A 203 7.58 -6.76 12.06
N VAL A 204 7.25 -6.88 10.77
CA VAL A 204 7.08 -8.17 10.08
C VAL A 204 8.43 -8.87 9.87
N GLY A 205 9.53 -8.13 9.90
CA GLY A 205 10.89 -8.67 9.72
C GLY A 205 11.25 -8.92 8.26
N ILE A 206 10.75 -8.11 7.34
CA ILE A 206 11.15 -8.17 5.93
C ILE A 206 12.53 -7.54 5.79
N ASP A 207 13.49 -8.28 5.28
CA ASP A 207 14.93 -7.97 5.22
C ASP A 207 15.42 -7.41 3.87
N TYR A 208 14.50 -7.18 2.93
CA TYR A 208 14.80 -6.58 1.62
C TYR A 208 14.13 -5.18 1.46
N PRO A 209 14.63 -4.35 0.51
CA PRO A 209 14.15 -2.98 0.35
C PRO A 209 12.68 -2.91 -0.10
N VAL A 210 11.78 -2.48 0.78
CA VAL A 210 10.34 -2.33 0.53
C VAL A 210 9.91 -0.87 0.66
N SER A 211 9.05 -0.43 -0.25
CA SER A 211 8.40 0.88 -0.22
C SER A 211 6.95 0.80 -0.72
N THR A 212 6.28 1.94 -0.83
CA THR A 212 4.94 2.00 -1.45
C THR A 212 4.92 1.49 -2.89
N HIS A 213 6.05 1.58 -3.61
CA HIS A 213 6.18 1.01 -4.94
C HIS A 213 6.24 -0.52 -4.93
N SER A 214 6.67 -1.13 -3.83
CA SER A 214 6.70 -2.59 -3.69
C SER A 214 5.30 -3.20 -3.68
N LEU A 215 4.33 -2.54 -3.04
CA LEU A 215 2.92 -2.93 -3.10
C LEU A 215 2.38 -2.85 -4.54
N ARG A 216 2.73 -1.80 -5.27
CA ARG A 216 2.36 -1.68 -6.68
C ARG A 216 3.10 -2.68 -7.58
N LYS A 217 4.37 -2.99 -7.28
CA LYS A 217 5.13 -4.05 -7.96
C LYS A 217 4.51 -5.43 -7.69
N PHE A 218 4.01 -5.68 -6.47
CA PHE A 218 3.27 -6.91 -6.14
C PHE A 218 2.08 -7.11 -7.11
N PHE A 219 1.26 -6.09 -7.32
CA PHE A 219 0.18 -6.13 -8.31
C PHE A 219 0.68 -6.59 -9.69
N GLY A 220 1.72 -5.96 -10.23
CA GLY A 220 2.24 -6.27 -11.56
C GLY A 220 2.89 -7.65 -11.64
N THR A 221 3.66 -8.06 -10.63
CA THR A 221 4.30 -9.38 -10.60
C THR A 221 3.29 -10.50 -10.44
N THR A 222 2.26 -10.31 -9.63
CA THR A 222 1.18 -11.29 -9.46
C THR A 222 0.38 -11.44 -10.75
N LEU A 223 0.00 -10.34 -11.41
CA LEU A 223 -0.68 -10.42 -12.71
C LEU A 223 0.17 -11.14 -13.77
N SER A 224 1.48 -10.87 -13.80
CA SER A 224 2.37 -11.58 -14.73
C SER A 224 2.44 -13.07 -14.45
N LYS A 225 2.43 -13.47 -13.17
CA LYS A 225 2.41 -14.88 -12.75
C LYS A 225 1.09 -15.58 -13.08
N LEU A 226 -0.04 -14.87 -13.00
CA LEU A 226 -1.36 -15.40 -13.35
C LEU A 226 -1.55 -15.58 -14.86
N HIS A 227 -0.79 -14.85 -15.68
CA HIS A 227 -0.87 -14.88 -17.15
C HIS A 227 0.48 -15.20 -17.80
N PRO A 228 1.13 -16.32 -17.46
CA PRO A 228 2.50 -16.62 -17.90
C PRO A 228 2.63 -16.82 -19.41
N ASN A 229 1.56 -17.23 -20.07
CA ASN A 229 1.55 -17.55 -21.51
C ASN A 229 0.89 -16.44 -22.37
N ASP A 230 0.46 -15.32 -21.80
CA ASP A 230 -0.06 -14.21 -22.59
C ASP A 230 1.08 -13.27 -23.01
N GLY A 231 1.50 -13.35 -24.26
CA GLY A 231 2.55 -12.48 -24.83
C GLY A 231 2.25 -10.97 -24.72
N ASN A 232 1.02 -10.58 -24.36
CA ASN A 232 0.63 -9.20 -24.12
C ASN A 232 0.58 -8.83 -22.63
N ALA A 233 0.79 -9.77 -21.71
CA ALA A 233 0.64 -9.52 -20.26
C ALA A 233 1.47 -8.30 -19.79
N ILE A 234 2.73 -8.22 -20.19
CA ILE A 234 3.61 -7.09 -19.84
C ILE A 234 3.07 -5.77 -20.39
N LYS A 235 2.58 -5.75 -21.64
CA LYS A 235 2.02 -4.54 -22.26
C LYS A 235 0.74 -4.08 -21.55
N ILE A 236 -0.12 -5.02 -21.13
CA ILE A 236 -1.34 -4.74 -20.38
C ILE A 236 -0.99 -4.17 -19.01
N ILE A 237 -0.02 -4.77 -18.30
CA ILE A 237 0.45 -4.29 -17.00
C ILE A 237 1.06 -2.89 -17.13
N GLN A 238 1.88 -2.64 -18.15
CA GLN A 238 2.44 -1.31 -18.44
C GLN A 238 1.33 -0.28 -18.69
N TYR A 239 0.29 -0.66 -19.43
CA TYR A 239 -0.86 0.21 -19.67
C TYR A 239 -1.61 0.52 -18.38
N ILE A 240 -1.91 -0.50 -17.54
CA ILE A 240 -2.53 -0.32 -16.22
C ILE A 240 -1.70 0.62 -15.34
N PHE A 241 -0.37 0.51 -15.40
CA PHE A 241 0.55 1.39 -14.68
C PHE A 241 0.64 2.81 -15.26
N GLY A 242 0.03 3.07 -16.42
CA GLY A 242 0.13 4.37 -17.09
C GLY A 242 1.55 4.69 -17.56
N HIS A 243 2.38 3.68 -17.78
CA HIS A 243 3.70 3.84 -18.37
C HIS A 243 3.53 4.09 -19.86
N SER A 244 3.80 5.31 -20.31
CA SER A 244 3.62 5.69 -21.72
C SER A 244 4.84 5.34 -22.54
N SER A 245 4.72 4.30 -23.39
CA SER A 245 5.32 4.38 -24.71
C SER A 245 4.19 4.72 -25.70
N GLU A 246 4.36 5.74 -26.49
CA GLU A 246 3.31 6.27 -27.39
C GLU A 246 2.91 5.31 -28.50
N GLU A 247 3.75 4.35 -28.87
CA GLU A 247 3.55 3.45 -30.00
C GLU A 247 2.50 2.35 -29.75
N ILE A 248 2.23 1.97 -28.52
CA ILE A 248 1.32 0.87 -28.20
C ILE A 248 -0.16 1.32 -28.20
N THR A 249 -0.41 2.59 -28.06
CA THR A 249 -1.76 3.14 -27.82
C THR A 249 -2.66 3.11 -29.07
N LYS A 250 -2.11 3.12 -30.27
CA LYS A 250 -2.90 3.32 -31.50
C LYS A 250 -3.51 2.04 -32.10
N VAL A 251 -2.94 0.88 -31.84
CA VAL A 251 -3.31 -0.37 -32.55
C VAL A 251 -4.26 -1.29 -31.74
N TYR A 252 -4.37 -1.13 -30.41
CA TYR A 252 -5.01 -2.14 -29.54
C TYR A 252 -6.06 -1.60 -28.55
N ILE A 253 -6.55 -0.38 -28.69
CA ILE A 253 -7.39 0.28 -27.66
C ILE A 253 -8.59 -0.56 -27.22
N GLY A 254 -9.37 -1.15 -28.12
CA GLY A 254 -10.52 -1.99 -27.78
C GLY A 254 -10.13 -3.30 -27.10
N THR A 255 -9.21 -4.03 -27.72
CA THR A 255 -8.76 -5.36 -27.24
C THR A 255 -7.98 -5.29 -25.92
N ILE A 256 -7.28 -4.18 -25.66
CA ILE A 256 -6.53 -3.96 -24.42
C ILE A 256 -7.47 -3.66 -23.27
N ASP A 257 -8.56 -2.93 -23.46
CA ASP A 257 -9.49 -2.58 -22.39
C ASP A 257 -10.25 -3.80 -21.86
N GLU A 258 -10.71 -4.68 -22.76
CA GLU A 258 -11.34 -5.94 -22.36
C GLU A 258 -10.38 -6.86 -21.60
N LYS A 259 -9.17 -7.03 -22.12
CA LYS A 259 -8.14 -7.84 -21.46
C LYS A 259 -7.71 -7.26 -20.13
N LYS A 260 -7.61 -5.94 -20.02
CA LYS A 260 -7.26 -5.26 -18.79
C LYS A 260 -8.26 -5.57 -17.67
N ASP A 261 -9.54 -5.47 -17.96
CA ASP A 261 -10.58 -5.75 -16.96
C ASP A 261 -10.56 -7.23 -16.55
N LYS A 262 -10.33 -8.15 -17.48
CA LYS A 262 -10.12 -9.56 -17.16
C LYS A 262 -8.93 -9.77 -16.23
N PHE A 263 -7.77 -9.21 -16.55
CA PHE A 263 -6.57 -9.35 -15.74
C PHE A 263 -6.75 -8.83 -14.31
N VAL A 264 -7.43 -7.70 -14.15
CA VAL A 264 -7.69 -7.12 -12.83
C VAL A 264 -8.71 -7.95 -12.05
N ASN A 265 -9.69 -8.55 -12.72
CA ASN A 265 -10.63 -9.47 -12.09
C ASN A 265 -9.95 -10.79 -11.68
N ASP A 266 -9.06 -11.35 -12.52
CA ASP A 266 -8.31 -12.57 -12.18
C ASP A 266 -7.41 -12.33 -10.93
N LEU A 267 -6.84 -11.13 -10.78
CA LEU A 267 -6.16 -10.75 -9.54
C LEU A 267 -7.13 -10.63 -8.36
N SER A 268 -8.32 -10.06 -8.57
CA SER A 268 -9.34 -9.97 -7.54
C SER A 268 -9.71 -11.35 -7.01
N ASP A 269 -9.96 -12.30 -7.91
CA ASP A 269 -10.29 -13.68 -7.55
C ASP A 269 -9.14 -14.36 -6.80
N TYR A 270 -7.91 -14.14 -7.24
CA TYR A 270 -6.72 -14.62 -6.52
C TYR A 270 -6.63 -14.06 -5.10
N LEU A 271 -6.83 -12.74 -4.94
CA LEU A 271 -6.77 -12.09 -3.64
C LEU A 271 -7.92 -12.54 -2.73
N GLU A 272 -9.13 -12.67 -3.25
CA GLU A 272 -10.29 -13.18 -2.50
C GLU A 272 -10.05 -14.60 -2.00
N ASN A 273 -9.65 -15.51 -2.88
CA ASN A 273 -9.36 -16.89 -2.51
C ASN A 273 -8.23 -17.01 -1.50
N SER A 274 -7.18 -16.20 -1.66
CA SER A 274 -6.03 -16.20 -0.75
C SER A 274 -6.37 -15.58 0.61
N TYR A 275 -7.23 -14.57 0.63
CA TYR A 275 -7.67 -13.88 1.85
C TYR A 275 -8.62 -14.75 2.67
N VAL A 276 -9.62 -15.37 2.05
CA VAL A 276 -10.57 -16.28 2.71
C VAL A 276 -9.88 -17.53 3.24
N GLY A 277 -8.94 -18.09 2.49
CA GLY A 277 -8.18 -19.28 2.92
C GLY A 277 -7.26 -19.03 4.13
N LYS A 278 -7.03 -17.75 4.50
CA LYS A 278 -6.19 -17.32 5.62
C LYS A 278 -6.92 -16.44 6.62
N SER A 279 -8.27 -16.50 6.64
CA SER A 279 -9.01 -15.85 7.72
C SER A 279 -8.42 -16.30 9.04
N TYR A 280 -7.80 -15.38 9.76
CA TYR A 280 -7.21 -15.61 11.07
C TYR A 280 -8.22 -16.37 11.93
N GLU A 281 -7.80 -17.45 12.56
CA GLU A 281 -8.46 -18.01 13.71
C GLU A 281 -8.45 -16.94 14.83
N ILE A 282 -9.36 -16.01 14.74
CA ILE A 282 -9.74 -15.23 15.91
C ILE A 282 -10.60 -16.15 16.72
N ASP A 283 -9.98 -16.73 17.76
CA ASP A 283 -10.65 -17.44 18.83
C ASP A 283 -11.68 -18.47 18.32
N ASN A 284 -11.47 -19.74 18.58
CA ASN A 284 -12.22 -20.97 18.25
C ASN A 284 -13.75 -20.86 18.00
N SER A 285 -14.24 -19.74 17.54
CA SER A 285 -15.62 -19.51 17.14
C SER A 285 -15.80 -19.87 15.67
N PRO A 286 -16.81 -20.67 15.28
CA PRO A 286 -17.03 -21.03 13.89
C PRO A 286 -17.29 -19.75 13.05
N VAL A 287 -16.41 -19.47 12.11
CA VAL A 287 -16.61 -18.38 11.13
C VAL A 287 -17.60 -18.87 10.09
N ILE A 288 -18.82 -18.34 10.11
CA ILE A 288 -19.81 -18.60 9.09
C ILE A 288 -19.55 -17.67 7.91
N THR A 289 -19.09 -18.21 6.79
CA THR A 289 -18.92 -17.46 5.53
C THR A 289 -20.25 -17.43 4.78
N LEU A 290 -20.91 -16.28 4.79
CA LEU A 290 -22.13 -16.06 4.01
C LEU A 290 -21.79 -15.35 2.70
N LYS A 291 -22.42 -15.75 1.59
CA LYS A 291 -22.39 -14.96 0.35
C LYS A 291 -23.08 -13.63 0.60
N THR A 292 -22.59 -12.57 -0.02
CA THR A 292 -23.12 -11.19 0.17
C THR A 292 -24.63 -11.09 -0.13
N ALA A 293 -25.14 -11.93 -1.04
CA ALA A 293 -26.56 -12.01 -1.35
C ALA A 293 -27.38 -12.58 -0.17
N ASP A 294 -26.87 -13.65 0.45
CA ASP A 294 -27.53 -14.34 1.56
C ASP A 294 -27.51 -13.45 2.82
N LEU A 295 -26.42 -12.70 3.03
CA LEU A 295 -26.33 -11.74 4.13
C LEU A 295 -27.35 -10.58 3.98
N ARG A 296 -27.54 -10.07 2.76
CA ARG A 296 -28.54 -9.01 2.48
C ARG A 296 -29.97 -9.50 2.73
N GLU A 297 -30.28 -10.71 2.26
CA GLU A 297 -31.58 -11.32 2.47
C GLU A 297 -31.85 -11.54 3.96
N LEU A 298 -30.85 -11.96 4.70
CA LEU A 298 -30.90 -12.16 6.15
C LEU A 298 -31.09 -10.85 6.93
N ILE A 299 -30.36 -9.80 6.58
CA ILE A 299 -30.53 -8.46 7.14
C ILE A 299 -31.95 -7.94 6.85
N GLN A 300 -32.48 -8.18 5.66
CA GLN A 300 -33.81 -7.76 5.29
C GLN A 300 -34.90 -8.53 6.04
N GLN A 301 -34.69 -9.80 6.33
CA GLN A 301 -35.57 -10.60 7.21
C GLN A 301 -35.57 -10.06 8.65
N ILE A 302 -34.42 -9.76 9.23
CA ILE A 302 -34.32 -9.17 10.58
C ILE A 302 -35.07 -7.84 10.66
N TYR A 303 -34.96 -6.99 9.64
CA TYR A 303 -35.70 -5.72 9.54
C TYR A 303 -37.22 -5.92 9.39
N THR A 304 -37.65 -6.96 8.65
CA THR A 304 -39.06 -7.23 8.38
C THR A 304 -39.76 -7.86 9.60
N GLU A 305 -39.04 -8.62 10.38
CA GLU A 305 -39.54 -9.27 11.62
C GLU A 305 -39.57 -8.32 12.83
N GLY A 306 -39.21 -7.05 12.64
CA GLY A 306 -39.37 -6.02 13.66
C GLY A 306 -38.45 -6.15 14.89
N MET A 307 -37.33 -6.84 14.72
CA MET A 307 -36.31 -6.94 15.77
C MET A 307 -35.53 -5.61 15.88
N SER A 308 -36.04 -4.69 16.72
CA SER A 308 -35.24 -3.60 17.21
C SER A 308 -34.28 -4.14 18.26
N ILE A 309 -33.01 -4.22 17.94
CA ILE A 309 -31.96 -4.54 18.93
C ILE A 309 -31.69 -3.23 19.68
N ASP A 310 -32.23 -3.11 20.88
CA ASP A 310 -31.83 -2.03 21.78
C ASP A 310 -30.49 -2.42 22.42
N SER A 311 -29.44 -1.66 22.12
CA SER A 311 -28.03 -2.05 22.04
C SER A 311 -27.30 -2.25 23.40
N ASN A 312 -28.00 -2.38 24.53
CA ASN A 312 -27.35 -2.45 25.84
C ASN A 312 -27.61 -3.75 26.64
N ASP A 313 -28.38 -4.69 26.13
CA ASP A 313 -28.58 -5.97 26.80
C ASP A 313 -27.88 -7.12 26.07
N GLY A 314 -26.78 -7.61 26.64
CA GLY A 314 -25.98 -8.71 26.07
C GLY A 314 -26.78 -10.03 25.91
N THR A 315 -27.89 -10.21 26.61
CA THR A 315 -28.78 -11.37 26.47
C THR A 315 -29.65 -11.28 25.19
N GLU A 316 -30.09 -10.09 24.80
CA GLU A 316 -30.83 -9.91 23.54
C GLU A 316 -29.93 -10.07 22.32
N ILE A 317 -28.71 -9.57 22.40
CA ILE A 317 -27.68 -9.75 21.35
C ILE A 317 -27.35 -11.23 21.18
N ALA A 318 -27.14 -11.97 22.26
CA ALA A 318 -26.87 -13.41 22.21
C ALA A 318 -28.07 -14.21 21.66
N SER A 319 -29.30 -13.82 21.95
CA SER A 319 -30.52 -14.41 21.40
C SER A 319 -30.68 -14.14 19.91
N ALA A 320 -30.38 -12.90 19.46
CA ALA A 320 -30.39 -12.54 18.04
C ALA A 320 -29.32 -13.30 17.24
N ILE A 321 -28.10 -13.43 17.80
CA ILE A 321 -27.02 -14.23 17.22
C ILE A 321 -27.40 -15.71 17.17
N GLY A 322 -28.03 -16.27 18.20
CA GLY A 322 -28.49 -17.67 18.22
C GLY A 322 -29.53 -17.96 17.12
N LYS A 323 -30.50 -17.07 16.93
CA LYS A 323 -31.48 -17.18 15.83
C LYS A 323 -30.82 -17.05 14.46
N PHE A 324 -29.84 -16.15 14.33
CA PHE A 324 -29.03 -15.96 13.14
C PHE A 324 -28.29 -17.24 12.74
N ILE A 325 -27.65 -17.90 13.70
CA ILE A 325 -26.95 -19.17 13.48
C ILE A 325 -27.94 -20.26 13.03
N THR A 326 -29.10 -20.37 13.67
CA THR A 326 -30.12 -21.37 13.32
C THR A 326 -30.68 -21.19 11.91
N ILE A 327 -30.87 -19.92 11.46
CA ILE A 327 -31.33 -19.61 10.11
C ILE A 327 -30.22 -19.91 9.07
N ALA A 328 -28.98 -19.60 9.39
CA ALA A 328 -27.83 -19.89 8.52
C ALA A 328 -27.63 -21.41 8.38
N GLU A 329 -27.73 -22.19 9.44
CA GLU A 329 -27.63 -23.64 9.44
C GLU A 329 -28.76 -24.28 8.64
N SER A 330 -29.98 -23.76 8.71
CA SER A 330 -31.14 -24.28 7.94
C SER A 330 -30.99 -24.09 6.41
N LYS A 331 -30.23 -23.06 5.99
CA LYS A 331 -29.95 -22.80 4.56
C LYS A 331 -28.72 -23.57 4.04
N MET A 332 -27.89 -24.14 4.91
CA MET A 332 -26.72 -24.94 4.53
C MET A 332 -27.10 -26.43 4.21
N VAL A 333 -28.26 -26.88 4.60
CA VAL A 333 -28.73 -28.28 4.43
C VAL A 333 -29.60 -28.44 3.18
N GLY A 334 -29.85 -27.43 2.40
CA GLY A 334 -30.52 -27.40 1.11
C GLY A 334 -29.57 -27.08 -0.03
#